data_b6b6eba9b37897c9a6a5803b3d55f08c
#
_entry.id   b6b6eba9b37897c9a6a5803b3d55f08c
#
_cell.length_a   1.000
_cell.length_b   1.000
_cell.length_c   1.000
_cell.angle_alpha   90.00
_cell.angle_beta   90.00
_cell.angle_gamma   90.00
#
_symmetry.space_group_name_H-M   'P 1'
#
loop_
_entity.id
_entity.type
_entity.pdbx_description
1 polymer ?
#
loop_
_entity_poly.entity_id
_entity_poly.type
_entity_poly.pdbx_seq_one_letter_code
_entity_poly.pdbx_strand_id
1 'polypeptide(L)'
;MRKLLFLVIVTGVALVAFLGVDGVRDATDRVVRAGQGAIEAGQSAIEAGTSAAGQARDTVDAARQLDDACDLVRTATLPETTPEDSASLLQEALGIVSGVVTDYPDVPGVSQLAGAVGTAREVLAADPSGQVLKGNTEAIESACSQLPALP
;
A
#
# COMPACT_ATOMS: atom_id res chain seq x y z
N MET A 1 -16.14 40.36 -37.09
CA MET A 1 -16.55 39.68 -35.84
C MET A 1 -18.01 39.96 -35.44
N ARG A 2 -18.53 41.21 -35.51
CA ARG A 2 -19.93 41.51 -35.13
C ARG A 2 -20.99 40.75 -35.95
N LYS A 3 -20.78 40.50 -37.24
CA LYS A 3 -21.74 39.78 -38.12
C LYS A 3 -21.86 38.30 -37.78
N LEU A 4 -20.77 37.66 -37.33
CA LEU A 4 -20.79 36.25 -36.92
C LEU A 4 -21.56 36.05 -35.60
N LEU A 5 -21.43 36.98 -34.66
CA LEU A 5 -22.13 36.92 -33.39
C LEU A 5 -23.65 37.05 -33.55
N PHE A 6 -24.09 37.92 -34.48
CA PHE A 6 -25.51 38.04 -34.82
C PHE A 6 -26.12 36.79 -35.45
N LEU A 7 -25.34 36.10 -36.28
CA LEU A 7 -25.78 34.87 -36.94
C LEU A 7 -25.96 33.72 -35.96
N VAL A 8 -25.05 33.60 -34.96
CA VAL A 8 -25.17 32.60 -33.89
C VAL A 8 -26.37 32.85 -32.98
N ILE A 9 -26.68 34.13 -32.68
CA ILE A 9 -27.82 34.46 -31.81
C ILE A 9 -29.14 34.21 -32.56
N VAL A 10 -29.22 34.57 -33.84
CA VAL A 10 -30.46 34.36 -34.62
C VAL A 10 -30.72 32.88 -34.88
N THR A 11 -29.70 32.08 -35.17
CA THR A 11 -29.87 30.61 -35.30
C THR A 11 -30.22 29.95 -33.98
N GLY A 12 -29.66 30.39 -32.83
CA GLY A 12 -29.98 29.88 -31.50
C GLY A 12 -31.45 30.14 -31.13
N VAL A 13 -31.96 31.37 -31.37
CA VAL A 13 -33.35 31.72 -31.08
C VAL A 13 -34.35 30.99 -32.01
N ALA A 14 -34.00 30.78 -33.28
CA ALA A 14 -34.82 30.02 -34.22
C ALA A 14 -34.95 28.55 -33.84
N LEU A 15 -33.89 27.94 -33.32
CA LEU A 15 -33.88 26.54 -32.89
C LEU A 15 -34.75 26.34 -31.63
N VAL A 16 -34.74 27.26 -30.69
CA VAL A 16 -35.61 27.22 -29.49
C VAL A 16 -37.08 27.38 -29.85
N ALA A 17 -37.40 28.23 -30.84
CA ALA A 17 -38.79 28.42 -31.28
C ALA A 17 -39.33 27.21 -32.07
N PHE A 18 -38.46 26.41 -32.73
CA PHE A 18 -38.89 25.30 -33.57
C PHE A 18 -39.04 23.98 -32.80
N LEU A 19 -38.30 23.79 -31.69
CA LEU A 19 -38.32 22.56 -30.89
C LEU A 19 -39.40 22.54 -29.80
N GLY A 20 -40.11 23.63 -29.58
CA GLY A 20 -41.09 23.76 -28.51
C GLY A 20 -40.47 23.71 -27.11
N VAL A 21 -41.14 24.33 -26.15
CA VAL A 21 -40.66 24.42 -24.75
C VAL A 21 -40.47 23.03 -24.12
N ASP A 22 -41.22 22.04 -24.56
CA ASP A 22 -41.12 20.66 -24.04
C ASP A 22 -39.89 19.92 -24.53
N GLY A 23 -39.43 20.14 -25.76
CA GLY A 23 -38.21 19.55 -26.29
C GLY A 23 -36.94 20.09 -25.64
N VAL A 24 -36.94 21.37 -25.22
CA VAL A 24 -35.79 21.98 -24.51
C VAL A 24 -35.67 21.44 -23.09
N ARG A 25 -36.80 21.24 -22.39
CA ARG A 25 -36.78 20.63 -21.04
C ARG A 25 -36.24 19.19 -21.06
N ASP A 26 -36.70 18.40 -22.01
CA ASP A 26 -36.25 17.00 -22.14
C ASP A 26 -34.74 16.88 -22.48
N ALA A 27 -34.24 17.79 -23.31
CA ALA A 27 -32.80 17.88 -23.61
C ALA A 27 -31.97 18.34 -22.40
N THR A 28 -32.47 19.34 -21.63
CA THR A 28 -31.82 19.83 -20.43
C THR A 28 -31.76 18.75 -19.35
N ASP A 29 -32.86 18.02 -19.14
CA ASP A 29 -32.88 16.91 -18.16
C ASP A 29 -31.96 15.74 -18.53
N ARG A 30 -31.75 15.48 -19.81
CA ARG A 30 -30.77 14.48 -20.28
C ARG A 30 -29.33 14.93 -20.05
N VAL A 31 -29.01 16.20 -20.33
CA VAL A 31 -27.68 16.78 -20.10
C VAL A 31 -27.36 16.82 -18.60
N VAL A 32 -28.32 17.20 -17.76
CA VAL A 32 -28.14 17.23 -16.31
C VAL A 32 -27.91 15.81 -15.77
N ARG A 33 -28.70 14.83 -16.20
CA ARG A 33 -28.50 13.42 -15.79
C ARG A 33 -27.17 12.83 -16.28
N ALA A 34 -26.78 13.13 -17.51
CA ALA A 34 -25.48 12.73 -18.04
C ALA A 34 -24.32 13.39 -17.28
N GLY A 35 -24.45 14.67 -16.91
CA GLY A 35 -23.49 15.40 -16.09
C GLY A 35 -23.36 14.83 -14.68
N GLN A 36 -24.48 14.50 -14.03
CA GLN A 36 -24.46 13.86 -12.71
C GLN A 36 -23.80 12.48 -12.75
N GLY A 37 -24.12 11.64 -13.72
CA GLY A 37 -23.47 10.34 -13.89
C GLY A 37 -21.97 10.44 -14.14
N ALA A 38 -21.51 11.48 -14.87
CA ALA A 38 -20.08 11.72 -15.09
C ALA A 38 -19.37 12.19 -13.80
N ILE A 39 -20.05 12.99 -12.96
CA ILE A 39 -19.50 13.43 -11.65
C ILE A 39 -19.40 12.24 -10.70
N GLU A 40 -20.43 11.40 -10.60
CA GLU A 40 -20.43 10.21 -9.76
C GLU A 40 -19.34 9.20 -10.19
N ALA A 41 -19.20 8.98 -11.50
CA ALA A 41 -18.14 8.13 -12.03
C ALA A 41 -16.75 8.71 -11.76
N GLY A 42 -16.59 10.03 -11.85
CA GLY A 42 -15.34 10.73 -11.52
C GLY A 42 -14.99 10.62 -10.03
N GLN A 43 -15.96 10.78 -9.14
CA GLN A 43 -15.75 10.61 -7.69
C GLN A 43 -15.36 9.17 -7.33
N SER A 44 -16.07 8.18 -7.88
CA SER A 44 -15.71 6.77 -7.66
C SER A 44 -14.30 6.42 -8.17
N ALA A 45 -13.88 7.00 -9.29
CA ALA A 45 -12.53 6.81 -9.81
C ALA A 45 -11.44 7.48 -8.93
N ILE A 46 -11.74 8.65 -8.36
CA ILE A 46 -10.85 9.34 -7.43
C ILE A 46 -10.74 8.56 -6.11
N GLU A 47 -11.86 8.07 -5.57
CA GLU A 47 -11.87 7.26 -4.36
C GLU A 47 -11.09 5.94 -4.54
N ALA A 48 -11.30 5.26 -5.66
CA ALA A 48 -10.53 4.06 -6.01
C ALA A 48 -9.04 4.35 -6.18
N GLY A 49 -8.69 5.48 -6.82
CA GLY A 49 -7.30 5.91 -7.00
C GLY A 49 -6.62 6.29 -5.69
N THR A 50 -7.31 6.97 -4.78
CA THR A 50 -6.77 7.33 -3.45
C THR A 50 -6.60 6.09 -2.57
N SER A 51 -7.51 5.12 -2.61
CA SER A 51 -7.39 3.86 -1.89
C SER A 51 -6.21 3.03 -2.39
N ALA A 52 -6.05 2.90 -3.70
CA ALA A 52 -4.92 2.19 -4.29
C ALA A 52 -3.56 2.86 -3.98
N ALA A 53 -3.50 4.20 -3.98
CA ALA A 53 -2.30 4.94 -3.61
C ALA A 53 -1.99 4.83 -2.10
N GLY A 54 -3.01 4.75 -1.24
CA GLY A 54 -2.86 4.47 0.19
C GLY A 54 -2.25 3.10 0.40
N GLN A 55 -2.85 2.06 -0.15
CA GLN A 55 -2.35 0.67 -0.03
C GLN A 55 -0.92 0.51 -0.56
N ALA A 56 -0.57 1.19 -1.66
CA ALA A 56 0.80 1.15 -2.18
C ALA A 56 1.82 1.77 -1.21
N ARG A 57 1.47 2.87 -0.54
CA ARG A 57 2.33 3.49 0.49
C ARG A 57 2.47 2.60 1.71
N ASP A 58 1.38 2.07 2.20
CA ASP A 58 1.36 1.17 3.35
C ASP A 58 2.22 -0.08 3.09
N THR A 59 2.17 -0.64 1.88
CA THR A 59 3.01 -1.78 1.48
C THR A 59 4.50 -1.41 1.43
N VAL A 60 4.86 -0.21 0.94
CA VAL A 60 6.25 0.27 0.90
C VAL A 60 6.78 0.52 2.32
N ASP A 61 5.97 1.10 3.19
CA ASP A 61 6.38 1.37 4.57
C ASP A 61 6.53 0.07 5.37
N ALA A 62 5.62 -0.90 5.17
CA ALA A 62 5.76 -2.24 5.75
C ALA A 62 7.02 -2.96 5.22
N ALA A 63 7.29 -2.90 3.92
CA ALA A 63 8.47 -3.53 3.33
C ALA A 63 9.78 -2.96 3.89
N ARG A 64 9.88 -1.65 4.12
CA ARG A 64 11.05 -1.03 4.77
C ARG A 64 11.26 -1.52 6.20
N GLN A 65 10.19 -1.54 7.00
CA GLN A 65 10.26 -2.03 8.37
C GLN A 65 10.70 -3.50 8.42
N LEU A 66 10.24 -4.33 7.48
CA LEU A 66 10.63 -5.72 7.39
C LEU A 66 12.09 -5.90 6.93
N ASP A 67 12.59 -5.04 6.04
CA ASP A 67 13.99 -5.03 5.63
C ASP A 67 14.90 -4.66 6.82
N ASP A 68 14.53 -3.61 7.58
CA ASP A 68 15.22 -3.25 8.83
C ASP A 68 15.23 -4.41 9.84
N ALA A 69 14.10 -5.11 10.00
CA ALA A 69 14.02 -6.28 10.87
C ALA A 69 14.93 -7.42 10.40
N CYS A 70 15.01 -7.66 9.09
CA CYS A 70 15.91 -8.65 8.51
C CYS A 70 17.39 -8.30 8.76
N ASP A 71 17.77 -7.05 8.65
CA ASP A 71 19.13 -6.60 8.92
C ASP A 71 19.51 -6.76 10.39
N LEU A 72 18.60 -6.50 11.32
CA LEU A 72 18.79 -6.77 12.75
C LEU A 72 19.00 -8.26 13.00
N VAL A 73 18.18 -9.13 12.40
CA VAL A 73 18.31 -10.58 12.59
C VAL A 73 19.61 -11.12 11.96
N ARG A 74 19.99 -10.65 10.77
CA ARG A 74 21.29 -10.99 10.17
C ARG A 74 22.44 -10.56 11.06
N THR A 75 22.40 -9.36 11.60
CA THR A 75 23.41 -8.85 12.53
C THR A 75 23.49 -9.69 13.81
N ALA A 76 22.34 -10.12 14.34
CA ALA A 76 22.27 -10.99 15.52
C ALA A 76 22.94 -12.36 15.29
N THR A 77 23.04 -12.83 14.05
CA THR A 77 23.63 -14.13 13.69
C THR A 77 25.10 -14.04 13.28
N LEU A 78 25.70 -12.85 13.23
CA LEU A 78 27.12 -12.68 12.89
C LEU A 78 28.04 -13.34 13.95
N PRO A 79 29.18 -13.91 13.53
CA PRO A 79 30.11 -14.56 14.45
C PRO A 79 30.65 -13.65 15.56
N GLU A 80 30.82 -12.36 15.26
CA GLU A 80 31.35 -11.36 16.17
C GLU A 80 30.31 -10.81 17.16
N THR A 81 29.00 -11.01 16.93
CA THR A 81 27.96 -10.49 17.81
C THR A 81 27.92 -11.28 19.12
N THR A 82 27.89 -10.60 20.26
CA THR A 82 27.77 -11.26 21.55
C THR A 82 26.38 -11.86 21.75
N PRO A 83 26.20 -12.89 22.59
CA PRO A 83 24.86 -13.45 22.85
C PRO A 83 23.88 -12.42 23.44
N GLU A 84 24.36 -11.50 24.28
CA GLU A 84 23.55 -10.41 24.82
C GLU A 84 23.09 -9.44 23.73
N ASP A 85 24.00 -9.07 22.82
CA ASP A 85 23.66 -8.21 21.67
C ASP A 85 22.70 -8.93 20.74
N SER A 86 22.92 -10.23 20.47
CA SER A 86 22.01 -11.05 19.66
C SER A 86 20.60 -11.07 20.26
N ALA A 87 20.47 -11.23 21.59
CA ALA A 87 19.17 -11.21 22.26
C ALA A 87 18.46 -9.85 22.12
N SER A 88 19.20 -8.76 22.25
CA SER A 88 18.67 -7.40 22.08
C SER A 88 18.19 -7.16 20.66
N LEU A 89 19.00 -7.50 19.65
CA LEU A 89 18.68 -7.35 18.23
C LEU A 89 17.46 -8.18 17.83
N LEU A 90 17.38 -9.43 18.29
CA LEU A 90 16.22 -10.29 18.04
C LEU A 90 14.95 -9.77 18.73
N GLN A 91 15.08 -9.16 19.91
CA GLN A 91 13.94 -8.53 20.59
C GLN A 91 13.43 -7.31 19.83
N GLU A 92 14.34 -6.49 19.31
CA GLU A 92 14.00 -5.32 18.50
C GLU A 92 13.34 -5.75 17.18
N ALA A 93 13.94 -6.70 16.47
CA ALA A 93 13.37 -7.25 15.24
C ALA A 93 11.95 -7.81 15.46
N LEU A 94 11.73 -8.53 16.57
CA LEU A 94 10.40 -9.05 16.91
C LEU A 94 9.40 -7.93 17.17
N GLY A 95 9.81 -6.84 17.80
CA GLY A 95 8.98 -5.65 17.99
C GLY A 95 8.53 -5.05 16.67
N ILE A 96 9.44 -4.86 15.73
CA ILE A 96 9.14 -4.35 14.38
C ILE A 96 8.18 -5.29 13.66
N VAL A 97 8.50 -6.58 13.57
CA VAL A 97 7.67 -7.56 12.86
C VAL A 97 6.27 -7.66 13.46
N SER A 98 6.16 -7.63 14.79
CA SER A 98 4.86 -7.64 15.48
C SER A 98 4.02 -6.40 15.17
N GLY A 99 4.64 -5.24 15.05
CA GLY A 99 3.99 -4.01 14.58
C GLY A 99 3.45 -4.17 13.17
N VAL A 100 4.29 -4.65 12.25
CA VAL A 100 3.88 -4.88 10.84
C VAL A 100 2.77 -5.91 10.73
N VAL A 101 2.80 -7.01 11.50
CA VAL A 101 1.70 -8.00 11.53
C VAL A 101 0.38 -7.37 11.97
N THR A 102 0.44 -6.41 12.89
CA THR A 102 -0.75 -5.74 13.41
C THR A 102 -1.31 -4.71 12.43
N ASP A 103 -0.43 -3.89 11.86
CA ASP A 103 -0.80 -2.76 11.01
C ASP A 103 -1.03 -3.17 9.55
N TYR A 104 -0.34 -4.23 9.09
CA TYR A 104 -0.34 -4.69 7.69
C TYR A 104 -0.45 -6.22 7.58
N PRO A 105 -1.56 -6.83 8.05
CA PRO A 105 -1.70 -8.28 8.15
C PRO A 105 -1.63 -9.04 6.82
N ASP A 106 -1.93 -8.35 5.72
CA ASP A 106 -1.98 -8.93 4.37
C ASP A 106 -0.64 -8.88 3.61
N VAL A 107 0.43 -8.36 4.23
CA VAL A 107 1.76 -8.30 3.58
C VAL A 107 2.38 -9.69 3.51
N PRO A 108 2.76 -10.17 2.31
CA PRO A 108 3.36 -11.48 2.15
C PRO A 108 4.67 -11.64 2.93
N GLY A 109 4.91 -12.81 3.49
CA GLY A 109 6.17 -13.13 4.18
C GLY A 109 6.25 -12.70 5.65
N VAL A 110 5.41 -11.76 6.10
CA VAL A 110 5.43 -11.25 7.49
C VAL A 110 5.32 -12.37 8.52
N SER A 111 4.37 -13.28 8.35
CA SER A 111 4.17 -14.40 9.29
C SER A 111 5.35 -15.36 9.32
N GLN A 112 6.00 -15.60 8.17
CA GLN A 112 7.20 -16.43 8.10
C GLN A 112 8.37 -15.77 8.83
N LEU A 113 8.59 -14.47 8.64
CA LEU A 113 9.62 -13.73 9.34
C LEU A 113 9.36 -13.71 10.86
N ALA A 114 8.11 -13.48 11.28
CA ALA A 114 7.74 -13.56 12.70
C ALA A 114 8.08 -14.92 13.31
N GLY A 115 7.76 -16.00 12.60
CA GLY A 115 8.09 -17.38 13.00
C GLY A 115 9.61 -17.61 13.08
N ALA A 116 10.38 -17.15 12.08
CA ALA A 116 11.84 -17.28 12.05
C ALA A 116 12.50 -16.52 13.20
N VAL A 117 12.09 -15.28 13.48
CA VAL A 117 12.60 -14.48 14.62
C VAL A 117 12.25 -15.12 15.96
N GLY A 118 10.99 -15.61 16.10
CA GLY A 118 10.56 -16.33 17.30
C GLY A 118 11.42 -17.57 17.56
N THR A 119 11.64 -18.40 16.53
CA THR A 119 12.49 -19.58 16.61
C THR A 119 13.94 -19.22 16.95
N ALA A 120 14.51 -18.17 16.34
CA ALA A 120 15.85 -17.70 16.65
C ALA A 120 16.03 -17.33 18.13
N ARG A 121 15.02 -16.67 18.73
CA ARG A 121 15.01 -16.36 20.17
C ARG A 121 14.94 -17.61 21.04
N GLU A 122 14.10 -18.57 20.68
CA GLU A 122 14.02 -19.85 21.41
C GLU A 122 15.35 -20.62 21.36
N VAL A 123 15.99 -20.65 20.19
CA VAL A 123 17.32 -21.25 20.02
C VAL A 123 18.36 -20.56 20.89
N LEU A 124 18.39 -19.22 20.93
CA LEU A 124 19.32 -18.48 21.78
C LEU A 124 19.04 -18.67 23.27
N ALA A 125 17.77 -18.80 23.65
CA ALA A 125 17.40 -19.09 25.04
C ALA A 125 17.81 -20.51 25.46
N ALA A 126 17.78 -21.48 24.54
CA ALA A 126 18.22 -22.85 24.77
C ALA A 126 19.73 -23.02 24.73
N ASP A 127 20.43 -22.23 23.92
CA ASP A 127 21.89 -22.17 23.82
C ASP A 127 22.41 -20.75 24.08
N PRO A 128 22.64 -20.35 25.33
CA PRO A 128 23.17 -19.03 25.68
C PRO A 128 24.53 -18.70 25.11
N SER A 129 25.28 -19.69 24.56
CA SER A 129 26.53 -19.42 23.86
C SER A 129 26.29 -18.80 22.46
N GLY A 130 25.08 -18.92 21.91
CA GLY A 130 24.70 -18.43 20.59
C GLY A 130 25.31 -19.25 19.43
N GLN A 131 25.99 -20.34 19.68
CA GLN A 131 26.66 -21.14 18.64
C GLN A 131 25.66 -21.81 17.70
N VAL A 132 24.56 -22.34 18.25
CA VAL A 132 23.50 -22.99 17.47
C VAL A 132 22.75 -21.94 16.60
N LEU A 133 22.51 -20.74 17.13
CA LEU A 133 21.89 -19.65 16.38
C LEU A 133 22.78 -19.27 15.17
N LYS A 134 24.07 -19.09 15.37
CA LYS A 134 25.03 -18.70 14.32
C LYS A 134 25.22 -19.78 13.26
N GLY A 135 24.97 -21.03 13.60
CA GLY A 135 25.05 -22.17 12.67
C GLY A 135 23.75 -22.43 11.87
N ASN A 136 22.65 -21.74 12.19
CA ASN A 136 21.34 -22.03 11.60
C ASN A 136 20.66 -20.76 11.02
N THR A 137 21.34 -20.13 10.06
CA THR A 137 20.89 -18.87 9.43
C THR A 137 19.95 -19.10 8.24
N GLU A 138 19.89 -20.32 7.68
CA GLU A 138 19.14 -20.62 6.46
C GLU A 138 17.63 -20.29 6.57
N ALA A 139 17.02 -20.57 7.72
CA ALA A 139 15.59 -20.27 7.94
C ALA A 139 15.30 -18.76 7.92
N ILE A 140 16.23 -17.99 8.47
CA ILE A 140 16.18 -16.52 8.51
C ILE A 140 16.34 -15.94 7.09
N GLU A 141 17.38 -16.39 6.38
CA GLU A 141 17.62 -15.94 5.00
C GLU A 141 16.47 -16.31 4.08
N SER A 142 15.92 -17.52 4.24
CA SER A 142 14.73 -17.95 3.49
C SER A 142 13.51 -17.06 3.78
N ALA A 143 13.26 -16.72 5.04
CA ALA A 143 12.15 -15.84 5.42
C ALA A 143 12.35 -14.43 4.87
N CYS A 144 13.54 -13.86 4.97
CA CYS A 144 13.86 -12.53 4.44
C CYS A 144 13.77 -12.48 2.90
N SER A 145 14.15 -13.55 2.20
CA SER A 145 14.06 -13.60 0.73
C SER A 145 12.64 -13.66 0.18
N GLN A 146 11.65 -13.99 1.01
CA GLN A 146 10.24 -14.04 0.64
C GLN A 146 9.50 -12.72 0.86
N LEU A 147 10.17 -11.74 1.44
CA LEU A 147 9.59 -10.40 1.62
C LEU A 147 9.44 -9.68 0.27
N PRO A 148 8.46 -8.79 0.14
CA PRO A 148 8.31 -7.98 -1.05
C PRO A 148 9.54 -7.10 -1.25
N ALA A 149 10.10 -7.15 -2.47
CA ALA A 149 11.22 -6.29 -2.81
C ALA A 149 10.79 -4.81 -2.78
N LEU A 150 11.62 -3.96 -2.18
CA LEU A 150 11.43 -2.51 -2.27
C LEU A 150 11.56 -2.07 -3.74
N PRO A 151 10.67 -1.20 -4.22
CA PRO A 151 10.70 -0.70 -5.59
C PRO A 151 11.90 0.21 -5.88
#